data_6ff5a6eae8b63717e520b772bec6b466
#
_entry.id   6ff5a6eae8b63717e520b772bec6b466
#
_cell.length_a   1.000
_cell.length_b   1.000
_cell.length_c   1.000
_cell.angle_alpha   90.00
_cell.angle_beta   90.00
_cell.angle_gamma   90.00
#
_symmetry.space_group_name_H-M   'P 1'
#
loop_
_entity.id
_entity.type
_entity.pdbx_description
1 polymer ?
#
loop_
_entity_poly.entity_id
_entity_poly.type
_entity_poly.pdbx_seq_one_letter_code
_entity_poly.pdbx_strand_id
1 'polypeptide(L)'
;MGRVRGSLLAFVAIALALPSAASAVGFSPPQFVDRELAGGEPLTIADPVHHTIVYTSHEGTTHLYRPGIFAPLPFGVNYRNQVNIWTSSDDGASWQRTGVAGASADPTKSNGFSDPDLTMDEGGRIYNTGINLVSDSIFSSIDGGKTYDKGNPDCHNGDRPWLAGGKKDEVFLATNTLEGALSHQIFQSTDGGNNCSQTGVPDAQTNSDGSGYTGNGKLYYSKDRLIEPISYIGTDGSYNGVGVGTWKRGDPQFTAHKITDTTEFGHWPAIALDKADNVYAVWDDNPVDKTKTDSCGGTHPLPNNIKMSVSRDFGSTWSAPITVAHTDTGRVFWPWIVAGDAGKVSVVWYQSNKIADLDCEDSNITIGEGHILNALAASPTIDTTQPVGKRAIHTSSVCQGGTTCVAENKDRRLGDFFTNGLDSRGCVLISSGDTTQTDPTTGQQFAYSLPIFIQQTSGQSLVGGIDCATGLPKPSRSSLGQCRDRTKPVTKLVPPGLHRTRKFLSLKGVASDAGCKGSATRLKRRGRVESVLVSVAKVKPRHGCRFLLVSGKLEPKFHNCAKPFLFMAKGTKRWHVKLRVRGLPSGDYRAVARAVDASQNKERPTHRRNVIRFAVR
;
A
#
# COMPACT_ATOMS: atom_id res chain seq x y z
N MET A 1 53.57 2.53 76.82
CA MET A 1 53.06 1.54 75.92
C MET A 1 51.61 1.93 75.63
N GLY A 2 51.36 2.71 74.58
CA GLY A 2 50.01 3.20 74.19
C GLY A 2 49.75 2.71 72.80
N ARG A 3 48.69 1.89 72.60
CA ARG A 3 48.22 1.41 71.30
C ARG A 3 47.27 2.46 70.65
N VAL A 4 47.69 3.02 69.55
CA VAL A 4 46.82 3.84 68.65
C VAL A 4 45.99 2.88 67.82
N ARG A 5 44.65 2.97 67.90
CA ARG A 5 43.70 2.31 67.03
C ARG A 5 43.42 3.24 65.88
N GLY A 6 43.83 2.89 64.69
CA GLY A 6 43.45 3.57 63.45
C GLY A 6 42.06 3.08 62.98
N SER A 7 41.13 3.99 62.86
CA SER A 7 39.78 3.75 62.21
C SER A 7 39.93 3.94 60.73
N LEU A 8 39.70 2.86 59.96
CA LEU A 8 39.55 2.90 58.50
C LEU A 8 38.13 3.40 58.18
N LEU A 9 38.02 4.58 57.60
CA LEU A 9 36.79 5.08 56.95
C LEU A 9 36.73 4.49 55.55
N ALA A 10 35.77 3.59 55.34
CA ALA A 10 35.44 3.08 53.99
C ALA A 10 34.53 4.12 53.27
N PHE A 11 35.06 4.79 52.27
CA PHE A 11 34.27 5.58 51.33
C PHE A 11 33.50 4.66 50.37
N VAL A 12 32.17 4.56 50.56
CA VAL A 12 31.31 3.93 49.56
C VAL A 12 31.02 4.99 48.48
N ALA A 13 31.67 4.84 47.33
CA ALA A 13 31.32 5.64 46.14
C ALA A 13 30.00 5.13 45.56
N ILE A 14 28.91 5.83 45.81
CA ILE A 14 27.64 5.63 45.12
C ILE A 14 27.80 6.22 43.71
N ALA A 15 28.04 5.34 42.73
CA ALA A 15 27.93 5.73 41.32
C ALA A 15 26.48 6.06 41.00
N LEU A 16 26.12 7.32 40.99
CA LEU A 16 24.88 7.81 40.40
C LEU A 16 24.95 7.51 38.88
N ALA A 17 24.31 6.43 38.46
CA ALA A 17 24.01 6.23 37.06
C ALA A 17 23.06 7.35 36.58
N LEU A 18 23.62 8.37 35.95
CA LEU A 18 22.83 9.37 35.23
C LEU A 18 22.05 8.60 34.15
N PRO A 19 20.74 8.78 34.05
CA PRO A 19 20.02 8.22 32.93
C PRO A 19 20.66 8.78 31.66
N SER A 20 21.07 7.89 30.75
CA SER A 20 21.51 8.31 29.42
C SER A 20 20.39 9.12 28.79
N ALA A 21 20.69 10.35 28.38
CA ALA A 21 19.74 11.16 27.66
C ALA A 21 19.20 10.32 26.49
N ALA A 22 17.89 10.10 26.46
CA ALA A 22 17.28 9.39 25.35
C ALA A 22 17.65 10.16 24.06
N SER A 23 18.19 9.44 23.06
CA SER A 23 18.52 10.09 21.80
C SER A 23 17.21 10.53 21.13
N ALA A 24 17.20 11.72 20.51
CA ALA A 24 16.04 12.24 19.80
C ALA A 24 15.63 11.25 18.70
N VAL A 25 14.34 11.17 18.46
CA VAL A 25 13.77 10.34 17.39
C VAL A 25 14.25 10.88 16.03
N GLY A 26 14.74 10.00 15.19
CA GLY A 26 15.21 10.35 13.86
C GLY A 26 14.82 9.31 12.83
N PHE A 27 14.66 9.76 11.59
CA PHE A 27 14.21 8.93 10.47
C PHE A 27 15.17 8.98 9.29
N SER A 28 15.19 7.90 8.50
CA SER A 28 15.92 7.86 7.24
C SER A 28 15.31 8.83 6.22
N PRO A 29 16.07 9.30 5.23
CA PRO A 29 15.46 9.88 4.03
C PRO A 29 14.54 8.86 3.35
N PRO A 30 13.48 9.32 2.65
CA PRO A 30 12.60 8.43 1.89
C PRO A 30 13.36 7.59 0.88
N GLN A 31 13.19 6.28 0.94
CA GLN A 31 13.77 5.30 0.02
C GLN A 31 12.67 4.79 -0.90
N PHE A 32 12.92 4.69 -2.19
CA PHE A 32 11.95 4.11 -3.11
C PHE A 32 11.94 2.59 -3.01
N VAL A 33 10.78 2.04 -2.72
CA VAL A 33 10.51 0.59 -2.80
C VAL A 33 10.57 0.15 -4.27
N ASP A 34 9.97 0.94 -5.13
CA ASP A 34 10.00 0.80 -6.58
C ASP A 34 10.08 2.17 -7.24
N ARG A 35 10.63 2.25 -8.46
CA ARG A 35 10.78 3.52 -9.19
C ARG A 35 9.94 3.58 -10.47
N GLU A 36 9.11 2.56 -10.69
CA GLU A 36 8.30 2.43 -11.90
C GLU A 36 6.84 2.08 -11.62
N LEU A 37 6.54 1.51 -10.45
CA LEU A 37 5.21 1.06 -10.07
C LEU A 37 4.55 2.01 -9.09
N ALA A 38 3.22 2.01 -9.09
CA ALA A 38 2.43 2.89 -8.24
C ALA A 38 2.53 2.54 -6.76
N GLY A 39 2.41 3.55 -5.90
CA GLY A 39 2.71 3.47 -4.47
C GLY A 39 1.74 4.16 -3.53
N GLY A 40 0.57 4.61 -3.99
CA GLY A 40 -0.45 5.17 -3.08
C GLY A 40 -1.15 4.09 -2.27
N GLU A 41 -1.77 4.48 -1.17
CA GLU A 41 -2.43 3.60 -0.20
C GLU A 41 -1.53 2.46 0.30
N PRO A 42 -0.30 2.76 0.74
CA PRO A 42 0.65 1.72 1.08
C PRO A 42 0.48 1.23 2.52
N LEU A 43 0.74 -0.07 2.71
CA LEU A 43 0.89 -0.67 4.03
C LEU A 43 2.18 -1.46 4.13
N THR A 44 2.69 -1.54 5.35
CA THR A 44 3.92 -2.29 5.66
C THR A 44 3.74 -3.08 6.94
N ILE A 45 4.09 -4.37 6.88
CA ILE A 45 4.19 -5.24 8.06
C ILE A 45 5.56 -5.92 8.10
N ALA A 46 6.06 -6.23 9.30
CA ALA A 46 7.25 -7.04 9.49
C ALA A 46 6.88 -8.45 9.96
N ASP A 47 7.53 -9.45 9.36
CA ASP A 47 7.45 -10.83 9.80
C ASP A 47 8.71 -11.17 10.62
N PRO A 48 8.57 -11.33 11.95
CA PRO A 48 9.73 -11.62 12.81
C PRO A 48 10.24 -13.07 12.66
N VAL A 49 9.42 -13.98 12.13
CA VAL A 49 9.78 -15.39 11.96
C VAL A 49 10.69 -15.57 10.73
N HIS A 50 10.33 -14.96 9.61
CA HIS A 50 11.10 -15.06 8.37
C HIS A 50 12.08 -13.91 8.17
N HIS A 51 12.13 -12.95 9.11
CA HIS A 51 12.94 -11.74 9.03
C HIS A 51 12.73 -10.99 7.73
N THR A 52 11.47 -10.75 7.38
CA THR A 52 11.08 -10.01 6.19
C THR A 52 10.22 -8.81 6.55
N ILE A 53 10.25 -7.80 5.69
CA ILE A 53 9.29 -6.70 5.66
C ILE A 53 8.49 -6.84 4.37
N VAL A 54 7.17 -6.84 4.49
CA VAL A 54 6.25 -6.88 3.34
C VAL A 54 5.62 -5.51 3.16
N TYR A 55 5.62 -5.01 1.95
CA TYR A 55 5.05 -3.73 1.55
C TYR A 55 4.02 -3.98 0.46
N THR A 56 2.85 -3.35 0.54
CA THR A 56 1.82 -3.37 -0.50
C THR A 56 1.39 -1.97 -0.88
N SER A 57 0.87 -1.80 -2.09
CA SER A 57 0.23 -0.58 -2.57
C SER A 57 -0.73 -0.88 -3.71
N HIS A 58 -1.63 0.07 -4.03
CA HIS A 58 -2.51 -0.04 -5.19
C HIS A 58 -1.72 -0.13 -6.52
N GLU A 59 -2.37 -0.57 -7.59
CA GLU A 59 -1.74 -0.67 -8.92
C GLU A 59 -1.65 0.69 -9.66
N GLY A 60 -2.42 1.69 -9.28
CA GLY A 60 -2.40 3.04 -9.82
C GLY A 60 -3.47 3.35 -10.87
N THR A 61 -4.35 2.41 -11.19
CA THR A 61 -5.37 2.60 -12.25
C THR A 61 -6.44 3.62 -11.90
N THR A 62 -6.79 3.73 -10.62
CA THR A 62 -7.82 4.64 -10.09
C THR A 62 -7.22 5.85 -9.35
N HIS A 63 -5.89 5.93 -9.21
CA HIS A 63 -5.18 6.93 -8.43
C HIS A 63 -4.21 7.71 -9.32
N LEU A 64 -4.79 8.57 -10.17
CA LEU A 64 -4.07 9.25 -11.24
C LEU A 64 -4.27 10.75 -11.19
N TYR A 65 -3.31 11.45 -11.79
CA TYR A 65 -3.43 12.85 -12.13
C TYR A 65 -2.74 13.15 -13.45
N ARG A 66 -3.47 13.77 -14.38
CA ARG A 66 -2.94 14.28 -15.65
C ARG A 66 -3.66 15.58 -16.00
N PRO A 67 -3.10 16.73 -15.70
CA PRO A 67 -3.69 18.00 -16.10
C PRO A 67 -3.96 18.05 -17.60
N GLY A 68 -5.21 18.33 -18.00
CA GLY A 68 -5.62 18.50 -19.38
C GLY A 68 -5.76 17.21 -20.22
N ILE A 69 -5.59 16.02 -19.64
CA ILE A 69 -5.77 14.76 -20.35
C ILE A 69 -6.63 13.81 -19.51
N PHE A 70 -7.93 13.85 -19.76
CA PHE A 70 -8.79 12.73 -19.40
C PHE A 70 -8.61 11.64 -20.47
N ALA A 71 -7.73 10.71 -20.22
CA ALA A 71 -7.75 9.43 -20.91
C ALA A 71 -7.86 8.36 -19.84
N PRO A 72 -8.91 7.52 -19.85
CA PRO A 72 -8.81 6.27 -19.13
C PRO A 72 -7.51 5.65 -19.60
N LEU A 73 -6.64 5.27 -18.66
CA LEU A 73 -5.46 4.48 -19.02
C LEU A 73 -5.94 3.35 -19.90
N PRO A 74 -5.27 3.04 -21.01
CA PRO A 74 -5.62 1.86 -21.74
C PRO A 74 -5.41 0.68 -20.77
N PHE A 75 -6.51 0.23 -20.17
CA PHE A 75 -6.56 -1.04 -19.52
C PHE A 75 -5.89 -2.04 -20.45
N GLY A 76 -4.71 -2.51 -20.15
CA GLY A 76 -4.06 -3.53 -20.96
C GLY A 76 -2.56 -3.41 -21.19
N VAL A 77 -1.93 -2.25 -21.06
CA VAL A 77 -0.49 -2.15 -21.31
C VAL A 77 0.35 -2.26 -20.05
N ASN A 78 -0.14 -1.73 -18.93
CA ASN A 78 0.52 -1.80 -17.62
C ASN A 78 -0.37 -2.41 -16.54
N TYR A 79 -1.66 -2.63 -16.81
CA TYR A 79 -2.60 -3.22 -15.89
C TYR A 79 -2.29 -4.69 -15.67
N ARG A 80 -1.93 -5.06 -14.46
CA ARG A 80 -1.60 -6.44 -14.09
C ARG A 80 -2.73 -7.12 -13.34
N ASN A 81 -3.77 -6.37 -13.04
CA ASN A 81 -4.92 -6.80 -12.27
C ASN A 81 -4.50 -7.39 -10.91
N GLN A 82 -3.56 -6.73 -10.24
CA GLN A 82 -3.14 -7.07 -8.89
C GLN A 82 -2.50 -5.87 -8.20
N VAL A 83 -2.82 -5.67 -6.94
CA VAL A 83 -2.11 -4.74 -6.07
C VAL A 83 -0.62 -5.11 -6.04
N ASN A 84 0.22 -4.12 -5.90
CA ASN A 84 1.65 -4.34 -5.86
C ASN A 84 2.06 -4.89 -4.49
N ILE A 85 2.93 -5.89 -4.48
CA ILE A 85 3.51 -6.45 -3.26
C ILE A 85 5.02 -6.55 -3.45
N TRP A 86 5.78 -6.13 -2.45
CA TRP A 86 7.23 -6.27 -2.37
C TRP A 86 7.63 -6.86 -1.03
N THR A 87 8.73 -7.60 -1.04
CA THR A 87 9.32 -8.19 0.17
C THR A 87 10.78 -7.79 0.27
N SER A 88 11.18 -7.33 1.46
CA SER A 88 12.58 -7.10 1.83
C SER A 88 13.02 -8.15 2.82
N SER A 89 14.24 -8.68 2.63
CA SER A 89 14.93 -9.58 3.57
C SER A 89 16.22 -8.95 4.13
N ASP A 90 16.34 -7.63 4.01
CA ASP A 90 17.50 -6.85 4.44
C ASP A 90 17.06 -5.52 5.07
N ASP A 91 16.00 -5.58 5.89
CA ASP A 91 15.45 -4.47 6.68
C ASP A 91 15.11 -3.21 5.84
N GLY A 92 14.55 -3.42 4.64
CA GLY A 92 14.15 -2.33 3.75
C GLY A 92 15.28 -1.78 2.88
N ALA A 93 16.51 -2.29 2.97
CA ALA A 93 17.62 -1.82 2.14
C ALA A 93 17.46 -2.17 0.65
N SER A 94 16.79 -3.28 0.35
CA SER A 94 16.39 -3.66 -1.01
C SER A 94 15.04 -4.39 -1.03
N TRP A 95 14.33 -4.28 -2.15
CA TRP A 95 13.00 -4.82 -2.32
C TRP A 95 12.91 -5.74 -3.52
N GLN A 96 12.27 -6.87 -3.33
CA GLN A 96 11.93 -7.79 -4.39
C GLN A 96 10.42 -7.78 -4.59
N ARG A 97 9.98 -7.47 -5.81
CA ARG A 97 8.57 -7.59 -6.14
C ARG A 97 8.13 -9.05 -6.05
N THR A 98 7.03 -9.25 -5.37
CA THR A 98 6.30 -10.52 -5.29
C THR A 98 4.92 -10.35 -5.94
N GLY A 99 4.03 -11.28 -5.78
CA GLY A 99 2.68 -11.18 -6.32
C GLY A 99 1.95 -12.52 -6.23
N VAL A 100 0.67 -12.48 -6.52
CA VAL A 100 -0.17 -13.66 -6.52
C VAL A 100 0.14 -14.54 -7.73
N ALA A 101 0.31 -15.83 -7.49
CA ALA A 101 0.62 -16.79 -8.54
C ALA A 101 -0.49 -16.87 -9.58
N GLY A 102 -0.16 -16.57 -10.84
CA GLY A 102 -1.10 -16.65 -11.96
C GLY A 102 -2.01 -15.45 -12.17
N ALA A 103 -2.05 -14.47 -11.25
CA ALA A 103 -2.90 -13.29 -11.35
C ALA A 103 -2.72 -12.50 -12.66
N SER A 104 -1.49 -12.31 -13.08
CA SER A 104 -1.18 -11.57 -14.32
C SER A 104 -1.57 -12.31 -15.62
N ALA A 105 -1.90 -13.59 -15.56
CA ALA A 105 -2.33 -14.39 -16.72
C ALA A 105 -3.85 -14.54 -16.80
N ASP A 106 -4.54 -14.37 -15.68
CA ASP A 106 -5.99 -14.58 -15.55
C ASP A 106 -6.53 -13.56 -14.53
N PRO A 107 -7.25 -12.52 -14.99
CA PRO A 107 -7.81 -11.50 -14.10
C PRO A 107 -8.81 -12.05 -13.07
N THR A 108 -9.38 -13.22 -13.30
CA THR A 108 -10.27 -13.88 -12.32
C THR A 108 -9.51 -14.54 -11.17
N LYS A 109 -8.18 -14.50 -11.17
CA LYS A 109 -7.30 -15.04 -10.12
C LYS A 109 -6.43 -13.95 -9.49
N SER A 110 -6.88 -12.74 -9.53
CA SER A 110 -6.15 -11.56 -9.09
C SER A 110 -6.48 -11.24 -7.63
N ASN A 111 -5.57 -10.56 -6.95
CA ASN A 111 -5.84 -9.92 -5.66
C ASN A 111 -6.35 -8.48 -5.81
N GLY A 112 -6.91 -8.13 -6.97
CA GLY A 112 -7.43 -6.79 -7.21
C GLY A 112 -6.36 -5.79 -7.67
N PHE A 113 -6.71 -4.52 -7.74
CA PHE A 113 -5.83 -3.45 -8.24
C PHE A 113 -5.81 -2.21 -7.34
N SER A 114 -6.74 -2.11 -6.38
CA SER A 114 -6.90 -0.96 -5.48
C SER A 114 -7.14 -1.43 -4.06
N ASP A 115 -7.12 -0.50 -3.11
CA ASP A 115 -7.44 -0.65 -1.70
C ASP A 115 -6.74 -1.84 -1.03
N PRO A 116 -5.41 -1.91 -1.09
CA PRO A 116 -4.68 -3.03 -0.52
C PRO A 116 -4.68 -2.96 1.01
N ASP A 117 -4.74 -4.12 1.66
CA ASP A 117 -4.41 -4.25 3.07
C ASP A 117 -3.49 -5.45 3.32
N LEU A 118 -2.80 -5.43 4.45
CA LEU A 118 -1.94 -6.49 4.96
C LEU A 118 -2.26 -6.77 6.42
N THR A 119 -2.30 -8.05 6.77
CA THR A 119 -2.36 -8.48 8.16
C THR A 119 -1.60 -9.80 8.36
N MET A 120 -1.41 -10.21 9.61
CA MET A 120 -0.78 -11.48 9.97
C MET A 120 -1.62 -12.13 11.06
N ASP A 121 -1.86 -13.44 10.95
CA ASP A 121 -2.53 -14.21 11.99
C ASP A 121 -1.56 -14.64 13.12
N GLU A 122 -2.11 -15.21 14.20
CA GLU A 122 -1.32 -15.71 15.33
C GLU A 122 -0.37 -16.87 14.95
N GLY A 123 -0.60 -17.52 13.81
CA GLY A 123 0.27 -18.56 13.25
C GLY A 123 1.42 -18.04 12.40
N GLY A 124 1.48 -16.73 12.15
CA GLY A 124 2.50 -16.08 11.30
C GLY A 124 2.18 -16.15 9.81
N ARG A 125 0.98 -16.52 9.41
CA ARG A 125 0.53 -16.42 8.01
C ARG A 125 0.20 -14.97 7.69
N ILE A 126 0.76 -14.45 6.61
CA ILE A 126 0.51 -13.10 6.11
C ILE A 126 -0.63 -13.16 5.10
N TYR A 127 -1.58 -12.23 5.21
CA TYR A 127 -2.69 -12.06 4.27
C TYR A 127 -2.59 -10.72 3.57
N ASN A 128 -2.99 -10.69 2.30
CA ASN A 128 -3.15 -9.50 1.49
C ASN A 128 -4.54 -9.50 0.85
N THR A 129 -5.13 -8.33 0.74
CA THR A 129 -6.38 -8.08 0.03
C THR A 129 -6.21 -6.97 -1.00
N GLY A 130 -7.22 -6.76 -1.80
CA GLY A 130 -7.44 -5.66 -2.72
C GLY A 130 -8.75 -5.85 -3.44
N ILE A 131 -9.22 -4.82 -4.13
CA ILE A 131 -10.48 -4.79 -4.88
C ILE A 131 -10.22 -5.07 -6.35
N ASN A 132 -11.06 -5.91 -6.95
CA ASN A 132 -11.14 -6.14 -8.39
C ASN A 132 -12.48 -5.64 -8.94
N LEU A 133 -12.62 -4.34 -9.14
CA LEU A 133 -13.84 -3.61 -9.55
C LEU A 133 -14.97 -3.67 -8.51
N VAL A 134 -15.41 -4.85 -8.15
CA VAL A 134 -16.55 -5.07 -7.24
C VAL A 134 -16.31 -6.22 -6.25
N SER A 135 -15.20 -6.93 -6.37
CA SER A 135 -14.90 -8.11 -5.54
C SER A 135 -13.64 -7.88 -4.72
N ASP A 136 -13.74 -8.12 -3.43
CA ASP A 136 -12.62 -8.17 -2.50
C ASP A 136 -11.98 -9.54 -2.53
N SER A 137 -10.67 -9.58 -2.53
CA SER A 137 -9.89 -10.80 -2.52
C SER A 137 -9.24 -11.06 -1.17
N ILE A 138 -8.86 -12.30 -0.90
CA ILE A 138 -7.91 -12.65 0.17
C ILE A 138 -6.88 -13.61 -0.38
N PHE A 139 -5.60 -13.26 -0.28
CA PHE A 139 -4.49 -14.16 -0.61
C PHE A 139 -3.51 -14.23 0.55
N SER A 140 -2.85 -15.38 0.72
CA SER A 140 -1.98 -15.60 1.87
C SER A 140 -0.61 -16.21 1.54
N SER A 141 0.35 -15.92 2.40
CA SER A 141 1.74 -16.38 2.36
C SER A 141 2.14 -17.00 3.68
N ILE A 142 2.92 -18.09 3.61
CA ILE A 142 3.53 -18.75 4.78
C ILE A 142 5.06 -18.67 4.77
N ASP A 143 5.63 -17.94 3.85
CA ASP A 143 7.08 -17.82 3.64
C ASP A 143 7.59 -16.38 3.79
N GLY A 144 6.89 -15.57 4.60
CA GLY A 144 7.26 -14.18 4.85
C GLY A 144 6.95 -13.23 3.69
N GLY A 145 5.87 -13.47 2.96
CA GLY A 145 5.42 -12.62 1.86
C GLY A 145 6.17 -12.84 0.54
N LYS A 146 6.98 -13.90 0.44
CA LYS A 146 7.76 -14.19 -0.78
C LYS A 146 6.93 -14.83 -1.87
N THR A 147 5.91 -15.62 -1.49
CA THR A 147 4.94 -16.21 -2.41
C THR A 147 3.53 -16.13 -1.84
N TYR A 148 2.54 -15.97 -2.72
CA TYR A 148 1.11 -15.96 -2.41
C TYR A 148 0.45 -17.00 -3.33
N ASP A 149 0.37 -18.24 -2.88
CA ASP A 149 -0.11 -19.38 -3.66
C ASP A 149 -1.49 -19.88 -3.25
N LYS A 150 -1.99 -19.43 -2.10
CA LYS A 150 -3.33 -19.70 -1.58
C LYS A 150 -4.16 -18.43 -1.52
N GLY A 151 -5.45 -18.56 -1.77
CA GLY A 151 -6.40 -17.49 -1.60
C GLY A 151 -7.63 -17.59 -2.47
N ASN A 152 -8.52 -16.63 -2.28
CA ASN A 152 -9.77 -16.46 -2.99
C ASN A 152 -9.79 -15.07 -3.65
N PRO A 153 -9.87 -15.00 -5.00
CA PRO A 153 -9.97 -13.73 -5.71
C PRO A 153 -11.34 -13.04 -5.56
N ASP A 154 -12.32 -13.74 -5.05
CA ASP A 154 -13.72 -13.33 -4.94
C ASP A 154 -14.26 -13.77 -3.57
N CYS A 155 -13.73 -13.16 -2.51
CA CYS A 155 -14.17 -13.42 -1.16
C CYS A 155 -15.55 -12.81 -0.91
N HIS A 156 -15.73 -11.57 -1.34
CA HIS A 156 -17.01 -10.85 -1.30
C HIS A 156 -17.02 -9.67 -2.28
N ASN A 157 -18.24 -9.25 -2.66
CA ASN A 157 -18.46 -8.02 -3.42
C ASN A 157 -18.49 -6.82 -2.47
N GLY A 158 -17.45 -5.99 -2.47
CA GLY A 158 -17.34 -4.88 -1.56
C GLY A 158 -16.38 -3.79 -2.01
N ASP A 159 -16.17 -2.82 -1.13
CA ASP A 159 -15.30 -1.67 -1.29
C ASP A 159 -14.58 -1.38 0.03
N ARG A 160 -13.31 -0.99 -0.02
CA ARG A 160 -12.47 -0.71 1.16
C ARG A 160 -12.30 -1.92 2.08
N PRO A 161 -11.68 -3.01 1.59
CA PRO A 161 -11.46 -4.22 2.39
C PRO A 161 -10.37 -3.99 3.45
N TRP A 162 -10.70 -4.26 4.72
CA TRP A 162 -9.77 -4.23 5.82
C TRP A 162 -9.63 -5.61 6.45
N LEU A 163 -8.40 -6.05 6.69
CA LEU A 163 -8.10 -7.37 7.23
C LEU A 163 -7.70 -7.32 8.71
N ALA A 164 -8.14 -8.32 9.47
CA ALA A 164 -7.58 -8.65 10.77
C ALA A 164 -7.20 -10.14 10.81
N GLY A 165 -5.92 -10.44 11.07
CA GLY A 165 -5.48 -11.81 11.32
C GLY A 165 -6.01 -12.30 12.66
N GLY A 166 -6.66 -13.45 12.66
CA GLY A 166 -7.21 -14.12 13.84
C GLY A 166 -6.28 -15.19 14.38
N LYS A 167 -6.86 -16.34 14.79
CA LYS A 167 -6.12 -17.54 15.14
C LYS A 167 -5.33 -18.07 13.94
N LYS A 168 -4.49 -19.06 14.15
CA LYS A 168 -3.77 -19.70 13.05
C LYS A 168 -4.70 -20.09 11.91
N ASP A 169 -4.35 -19.70 10.69
CA ASP A 169 -5.10 -19.92 9.44
C ASP A 169 -6.47 -19.18 9.38
N GLU A 170 -6.71 -18.23 10.31
CA GLU A 170 -7.93 -17.43 10.38
C GLU A 170 -7.65 -15.97 9.98
N VAL A 171 -8.57 -15.39 9.21
CA VAL A 171 -8.57 -13.98 8.87
C VAL A 171 -10.00 -13.46 8.76
N PHE A 172 -10.20 -12.23 9.24
CA PHE A 172 -11.44 -11.49 9.08
C PHE A 172 -11.24 -10.41 8.02
N LEU A 173 -12.28 -10.12 7.26
CA LEU A 173 -12.34 -9.05 6.26
C LEU A 173 -13.57 -8.20 6.54
N ALA A 174 -13.37 -6.93 6.83
CA ALA A 174 -14.41 -5.93 6.94
C ALA A 174 -14.48 -5.15 5.63
N THR A 175 -15.68 -4.91 5.10
CA THR A 175 -15.85 -4.23 3.81
C THR A 175 -17.21 -3.55 3.71
N ASN A 176 -17.27 -2.43 2.96
CA ASN A 176 -18.54 -1.83 2.55
C ASN A 176 -19.18 -2.72 1.51
N THR A 177 -20.45 -3.08 1.70
CA THR A 177 -21.17 -3.82 0.69
C THR A 177 -21.77 -2.88 -0.36
N LEU A 178 -21.94 -3.35 -1.59
CA LEU A 178 -22.58 -2.59 -2.64
C LEU A 178 -24.11 -2.47 -2.47
N GLU A 179 -24.67 -3.12 -1.46
CA GLU A 179 -26.09 -3.23 -1.19
C GLU A 179 -26.61 -2.15 -0.23
N GLY A 180 -26.32 -0.88 -0.50
CA GLY A 180 -26.86 0.27 0.25
C GLY A 180 -25.81 1.11 0.97
N ALA A 181 -26.15 2.36 1.23
CA ALA A 181 -25.22 3.40 1.67
C ALA A 181 -24.63 3.23 3.08
N LEU A 182 -25.10 2.27 3.88
CA LEU A 182 -24.66 2.01 5.27
C LEU A 182 -24.42 0.53 5.55
N SER A 183 -24.33 -0.32 4.55
CA SER A 183 -24.08 -1.73 4.76
C SER A 183 -22.58 -1.99 4.80
N HIS A 184 -22.03 -2.14 5.97
CA HIS A 184 -20.70 -2.67 6.24
C HIS A 184 -20.85 -4.08 6.78
N GLN A 185 -19.95 -5.00 6.44
CA GLN A 185 -20.06 -6.42 6.82
C GLN A 185 -18.71 -7.04 7.09
N ILE A 186 -18.71 -8.03 7.98
CA ILE A 186 -17.54 -8.82 8.34
C ILE A 186 -17.63 -10.23 7.75
N PHE A 187 -16.61 -10.61 7.01
CA PHE A 187 -16.39 -11.95 6.49
C PHE A 187 -15.25 -12.63 7.24
N GLN A 188 -15.23 -13.94 7.21
CA GLN A 188 -14.24 -14.78 7.87
C GLN A 188 -13.78 -15.89 6.95
N SER A 189 -12.48 -16.17 6.96
CA SER A 189 -11.89 -17.40 6.47
C SER A 189 -11.16 -18.10 7.62
N THR A 190 -11.29 -19.43 7.71
CA THR A 190 -10.59 -20.26 8.71
C THR A 190 -9.66 -21.28 8.08
N ASP A 191 -9.37 -21.15 6.78
CA ASP A 191 -8.55 -22.07 5.99
C ASP A 191 -7.43 -21.37 5.20
N GLY A 192 -6.97 -20.23 5.72
CA GLY A 192 -5.88 -19.47 5.13
C GLY A 192 -6.28 -18.62 3.94
N GLY A 193 -7.55 -18.22 3.84
CA GLY A 193 -8.06 -17.33 2.80
C GLY A 193 -8.64 -18.04 1.58
N ASN A 194 -8.79 -19.39 1.59
CA ASN A 194 -9.33 -20.08 0.42
C ASN A 194 -10.86 -19.99 0.33
N ASN A 195 -11.55 -20.08 1.47
CA ASN A 195 -12.99 -19.94 1.53
C ASN A 195 -13.34 -18.80 2.47
N CYS A 196 -14.31 -17.99 2.05
CA CYS A 196 -14.84 -16.88 2.83
C CYS A 196 -16.31 -17.12 3.14
N SER A 197 -16.73 -16.78 4.33
CA SER A 197 -18.14 -16.79 4.73
C SER A 197 -18.48 -15.54 5.51
N GLN A 198 -19.67 -15.01 5.30
CA GLN A 198 -20.17 -13.91 6.11
C GLN A 198 -20.32 -14.40 7.57
N THR A 199 -19.88 -13.59 8.52
CA THR A 199 -20.02 -13.93 9.94
C THR A 199 -21.46 -13.84 10.43
N GLY A 200 -22.28 -13.05 9.74
CA GLY A 200 -23.65 -12.74 10.17
C GLY A 200 -23.71 -11.81 11.39
N VAL A 201 -22.59 -11.16 11.72
CA VAL A 201 -22.49 -10.24 12.87
C VAL A 201 -22.54 -8.81 12.35
N PRO A 202 -23.61 -8.05 12.63
CA PRO A 202 -23.71 -6.66 12.22
C PRO A 202 -22.71 -5.75 12.96
N ASP A 203 -22.04 -4.91 12.22
CA ASP A 203 -21.10 -3.86 12.69
C ASP A 203 -21.56 -2.44 12.31
N ALA A 204 -22.74 -2.35 11.71
CA ALA A 204 -23.43 -1.12 11.37
C ALA A 204 -24.87 -1.15 11.86
N GLN A 205 -25.40 0.03 12.17
CA GLN A 205 -26.80 0.20 12.60
C GLN A 205 -27.39 1.47 12.00
N THR A 206 -28.60 1.36 11.44
CA THR A 206 -29.40 2.50 11.02
C THR A 206 -30.67 2.54 11.86
N ASN A 207 -30.92 3.68 12.49
CA ASN A 207 -32.13 3.95 13.26
C ASN A 207 -33.29 4.36 12.34
N SER A 208 -34.52 4.36 12.87
CA SER A 208 -35.72 4.71 12.10
C SER A 208 -35.75 6.18 11.63
N ASP A 209 -34.95 7.06 12.26
CA ASP A 209 -34.79 8.46 11.89
C ASP A 209 -33.68 8.70 10.87
N GLY A 210 -33.01 7.65 10.40
CA GLY A 210 -31.89 7.71 9.46
C GLY A 210 -30.51 7.93 10.10
N SER A 211 -30.44 8.19 11.40
CA SER A 211 -29.17 8.23 12.14
C SER A 211 -28.61 6.83 12.35
N GLY A 212 -27.33 6.73 12.73
CA GLY A 212 -26.75 5.44 13.02
C GLY A 212 -25.24 5.47 13.16
N TYR A 213 -24.62 4.32 12.92
CA TYR A 213 -23.17 4.17 12.81
C TYR A 213 -22.82 3.09 11.79
N THR A 214 -21.61 3.16 11.30
CA THR A 214 -21.04 2.15 10.37
C THR A 214 -19.57 1.93 10.66
N GLY A 215 -19.09 0.70 10.46
CA GLY A 215 -17.67 0.38 10.41
C GLY A 215 -16.98 1.26 9.37
N ASN A 216 -15.79 1.76 9.70
CA ASN A 216 -15.10 2.70 8.83
C ASN A 216 -13.61 2.76 9.15
N GLY A 217 -12.85 1.79 8.65
CA GLY A 217 -11.41 1.74 8.81
C GLY A 217 -10.88 0.35 9.18
N LYS A 218 -9.58 0.29 9.50
CA LYS A 218 -8.89 -0.97 9.70
C LYS A 218 -9.37 -1.74 10.93
N LEU A 219 -9.76 -2.98 10.70
CA LEU A 219 -10.16 -3.96 11.71
C LEU A 219 -8.94 -4.55 12.44
N TYR A 220 -9.08 -4.85 13.73
CA TYR A 220 -8.06 -5.52 14.54
C TYR A 220 -8.64 -6.68 15.34
N TYR A 221 -7.80 -7.70 15.57
CA TYR A 221 -8.14 -8.87 16.36
C TYR A 221 -7.22 -8.99 17.57
N SER A 222 -7.78 -9.31 18.72
CA SER A 222 -7.04 -9.72 19.92
C SER A 222 -7.86 -10.64 20.81
N LYS A 223 -7.34 -11.83 21.12
CA LYS A 223 -7.90 -12.77 22.12
C LYS A 223 -9.41 -13.05 21.93
N ASP A 224 -9.78 -13.49 20.75
CA ASP A 224 -11.19 -13.75 20.35
C ASP A 224 -12.10 -12.51 20.37
N ARG A 225 -11.52 -11.31 20.22
CA ARG A 225 -12.26 -10.07 20.09
C ARG A 225 -11.83 -9.35 18.81
N LEU A 226 -12.79 -8.69 18.18
CA LEU A 226 -12.55 -7.73 17.09
C LEU A 226 -12.83 -6.32 17.60
N ILE A 227 -12.12 -5.38 17.02
CA ILE A 227 -12.37 -3.94 17.21
C ILE A 227 -12.07 -3.21 15.89
N GLU A 228 -12.94 -2.27 15.55
CA GLU A 228 -12.79 -1.44 14.37
C GLU A 228 -13.18 0.01 14.68
N PRO A 229 -12.63 1.00 13.94
CA PRO A 229 -13.16 2.36 14.00
C PRO A 229 -14.56 2.39 13.41
N ILE A 230 -15.43 3.19 14.00
CA ILE A 230 -16.76 3.49 13.46
C ILE A 230 -16.97 4.99 13.35
N SER A 231 -17.77 5.39 12.39
CA SER A 231 -18.28 6.74 12.23
C SER A 231 -19.75 6.80 12.55
N TYR A 232 -20.14 7.76 13.38
CA TYR A 232 -21.55 8.06 13.65
C TYR A 232 -22.12 8.98 12.58
N ILE A 233 -23.36 8.73 12.19
CA ILE A 233 -24.08 9.41 11.13
C ILE A 233 -25.32 10.07 11.72
N GLY A 234 -25.52 11.35 11.43
CA GLY A 234 -26.68 12.10 11.84
C GLY A 234 -27.90 11.85 10.96
N THR A 235 -29.07 12.38 11.36
CA THR A 235 -30.32 12.28 10.61
C THR A 235 -30.27 12.96 9.23
N ASP A 236 -29.31 13.85 9.02
CA ASP A 236 -29.03 14.52 7.74
C ASP A 236 -28.02 13.77 6.86
N GLY A 237 -27.56 12.58 7.29
CA GLY A 237 -26.57 11.78 6.60
C GLY A 237 -25.12 12.25 6.77
N SER A 238 -24.88 13.33 7.53
CA SER A 238 -23.53 13.82 7.82
C SER A 238 -22.86 13.03 8.96
N TYR A 239 -21.53 12.97 8.96
CA TYR A 239 -20.79 12.42 10.09
C TYR A 239 -20.92 13.34 11.30
N ASN A 240 -21.23 12.78 12.47
CA ASN A 240 -21.43 13.53 13.72
C ASN A 240 -20.70 12.96 14.93
N GLY A 241 -19.82 11.99 14.75
CA GLY A 241 -19.02 11.44 15.83
C GLY A 241 -18.05 10.37 15.41
N VAL A 242 -17.04 10.17 16.24
CA VAL A 242 -16.02 9.14 16.14
C VAL A 242 -16.22 8.12 17.25
N GLY A 243 -16.08 6.84 16.93
CA GLY A 243 -16.18 5.76 17.89
C GLY A 243 -15.44 4.51 17.47
N VAL A 244 -15.67 3.44 18.20
CA VAL A 244 -15.24 2.08 17.86
C VAL A 244 -16.38 1.10 18.03
N GLY A 245 -16.42 0.08 17.17
CA GLY A 245 -17.23 -1.12 17.33
C GLY A 245 -16.37 -2.22 17.94
N THR A 246 -16.89 -2.90 18.97
CA THR A 246 -16.22 -4.05 19.59
C THR A 246 -17.10 -5.29 19.51
N TRP A 247 -16.48 -6.43 19.22
CA TRP A 247 -17.15 -7.71 19.19
C TRP A 247 -16.30 -8.78 19.89
N LYS A 248 -16.95 -9.63 20.67
CA LYS A 248 -16.34 -10.83 21.24
C LYS A 248 -16.92 -12.04 20.55
N ARG A 249 -16.10 -13.05 20.29
CA ARG A 249 -16.55 -14.29 19.63
C ARG A 249 -17.77 -14.89 20.34
N GLY A 250 -18.87 -15.01 19.61
CA GLY A 250 -20.16 -15.49 20.09
C GLY A 250 -21.17 -14.39 20.40
N ASP A 251 -20.79 -13.12 20.40
CA ASP A 251 -21.76 -12.03 20.52
C ASP A 251 -22.59 -11.91 19.22
N PRO A 252 -23.88 -11.55 19.34
CA PRO A 252 -24.77 -11.48 18.18
C PRO A 252 -24.52 -10.27 17.27
N GLN A 253 -23.84 -9.24 17.77
CA GLN A 253 -23.54 -8.00 17.04
C GLN A 253 -22.36 -7.27 17.66
N PHE A 254 -21.82 -6.28 16.93
CA PHE A 254 -20.87 -5.32 17.50
C PHE A 254 -21.55 -4.38 18.50
N THR A 255 -20.82 -3.99 19.53
CA THR A 255 -21.21 -2.95 20.45
C THR A 255 -20.48 -1.66 20.08
N ALA A 256 -21.23 -0.62 19.77
CA ALA A 256 -20.67 0.68 19.42
C ALA A 256 -20.37 1.52 20.66
N HIS A 257 -19.18 2.09 20.74
CA HIS A 257 -18.73 2.98 21.83
C HIS A 257 -18.29 4.31 21.24
N LYS A 258 -19.02 5.39 21.54
CA LYS A 258 -18.69 6.73 21.07
C LYS A 258 -17.50 7.29 21.85
N ILE A 259 -16.52 7.84 21.12
CA ILE A 259 -15.36 8.52 21.69
C ILE A 259 -15.67 10.01 21.89
N THR A 260 -16.20 10.66 20.85
CA THR A 260 -16.53 12.09 20.86
C THR A 260 -17.57 12.40 19.79
N ASP A 261 -18.37 13.44 20.08
CA ASP A 261 -19.15 14.11 19.05
C ASP A 261 -18.24 15.03 18.23
N THR A 262 -18.32 14.98 16.93
CA THR A 262 -17.65 15.90 16.03
C THR A 262 -18.38 15.94 14.69
N THR A 263 -18.69 17.14 14.23
CA THR A 263 -19.26 17.40 12.90
C THR A 263 -18.18 17.84 11.90
N GLU A 264 -16.95 17.99 12.39
CA GLU A 264 -15.79 18.48 11.63
C GLU A 264 -14.78 17.37 11.52
N PHE A 265 -15.14 16.34 10.76
CA PHE A 265 -14.39 15.12 10.58
C PHE A 265 -13.82 15.08 9.16
N GLY A 266 -12.50 15.05 9.03
CA GLY A 266 -11.84 15.15 7.73
C GLY A 266 -11.73 13.81 7.00
N HIS A 267 -11.59 12.72 7.77
CA HIS A 267 -11.35 11.38 7.24
C HIS A 267 -11.75 10.31 8.28
N TRP A 268 -11.80 9.03 7.91
CA TRP A 268 -12.10 7.96 8.88
C TRP A 268 -11.03 7.86 9.97
N PRO A 269 -11.41 7.54 11.21
CA PRO A 269 -10.47 7.38 12.30
C PRO A 269 -9.59 6.16 12.12
N ALA A 270 -8.35 6.22 12.59
CA ALA A 270 -7.47 5.07 12.69
C ALA A 270 -7.30 4.65 14.15
N ILE A 271 -7.15 3.35 14.40
CA ILE A 271 -6.92 2.81 15.73
C ILE A 271 -5.67 1.92 15.77
N ALA A 272 -5.14 1.71 16.96
CA ALA A 272 -4.11 0.71 17.21
C ALA A 272 -4.31 0.07 18.59
N LEU A 273 -3.84 -1.16 18.74
CA LEU A 273 -3.81 -1.90 20.00
C LEU A 273 -2.37 -2.09 20.43
N ASP A 274 -2.07 -1.79 21.70
CA ASP A 274 -0.79 -2.16 22.29
C ASP A 274 -0.83 -3.62 22.82
N LYS A 275 0.31 -4.13 23.25
CA LYS A 275 0.42 -5.51 23.75
C LYS A 275 -0.39 -5.81 25.02
N ALA A 276 -0.90 -4.78 25.70
CA ALA A 276 -1.75 -4.90 26.88
C ALA A 276 -3.25 -4.73 26.54
N ASP A 277 -3.60 -4.66 25.23
CA ASP A 277 -4.94 -4.39 24.71
C ASP A 277 -5.50 -2.99 25.07
N ASN A 278 -4.63 -2.01 25.40
CA ASN A 278 -5.08 -0.63 25.38
C ASN A 278 -5.30 -0.21 23.92
N VAL A 279 -6.36 0.53 23.68
CA VAL A 279 -6.76 1.01 22.36
C VAL A 279 -6.49 2.50 22.25
N TYR A 280 -5.92 2.91 21.14
CA TYR A 280 -5.65 4.30 20.80
C TYR A 280 -6.41 4.62 19.52
N ALA A 281 -7.21 5.69 19.54
CA ALA A 281 -7.91 6.18 18.37
C ALA A 281 -7.38 7.57 18.00
N VAL A 282 -7.11 7.79 16.71
CA VAL A 282 -6.67 9.06 16.16
C VAL A 282 -7.57 9.50 15.01
N TRP A 283 -7.80 10.80 14.90
CA TRP A 283 -8.57 11.41 13.80
C TRP A 283 -8.11 12.85 13.60
N ASP A 284 -8.41 13.41 12.45
CA ASP A 284 -8.25 14.84 12.18
C ASP A 284 -9.59 15.54 12.38
N ASP A 285 -9.58 16.68 13.06
CA ASP A 285 -10.69 17.62 13.03
C ASP A 285 -10.59 18.47 11.75
N ASN A 286 -11.72 18.94 11.24
CA ASN A 286 -11.76 19.69 9.99
C ASN A 286 -12.59 20.99 10.13
N PRO A 287 -12.18 21.92 11.00
CA PRO A 287 -12.92 23.16 11.23
C PRO A 287 -12.95 24.02 9.96
N VAL A 288 -14.10 24.67 9.74
CA VAL A 288 -14.32 25.54 8.57
C VAL A 288 -14.95 26.87 9.00
N ASP A 289 -14.61 27.94 8.30
CA ASP A 289 -15.28 29.23 8.40
C ASP A 289 -16.46 29.27 7.42
N LYS A 290 -17.67 28.97 7.91
CA LYS A 290 -18.91 28.95 7.12
C LYS A 290 -19.28 30.32 6.55
N THR A 291 -18.63 31.41 6.97
CA THR A 291 -18.89 32.78 6.47
C THR A 291 -18.03 33.14 5.26
N LYS A 292 -17.03 32.33 4.94
CA LYS A 292 -16.11 32.51 3.82
C LYS A 292 -16.17 31.37 2.84
N THR A 293 -16.01 31.68 1.58
CA THR A 293 -15.88 30.70 0.50
C THR A 293 -14.41 30.53 0.14
N ASP A 294 -13.97 29.31 -0.06
CA ASP A 294 -12.63 29.00 -0.55
C ASP A 294 -12.50 29.21 -2.08
N SER A 295 -11.34 28.90 -2.62
CA SER A 295 -11.06 29.01 -4.05
C SER A 295 -11.78 27.98 -4.92
N CYS A 296 -12.35 26.92 -4.32
CA CYS A 296 -13.12 25.88 -4.99
C CYS A 296 -14.62 26.11 -4.95
N GLY A 297 -15.08 27.14 -4.22
CA GLY A 297 -16.49 27.41 -3.98
C GLY A 297 -17.08 26.66 -2.79
N GLY A 298 -16.25 25.97 -2.02
CA GLY A 298 -16.59 25.34 -0.73
C GLY A 298 -16.48 26.29 0.45
N THR A 299 -16.57 25.77 1.66
CA THR A 299 -16.35 26.54 2.89
C THR A 299 -14.86 26.68 3.17
N HIS A 300 -14.43 27.87 3.61
CA HIS A 300 -13.02 28.16 3.86
C HIS A 300 -12.47 27.33 5.02
N PRO A 301 -11.42 26.50 4.81
CA PRO A 301 -10.82 25.69 5.87
C PRO A 301 -10.07 26.56 6.88
N LEU A 302 -10.03 26.09 8.14
CA LEU A 302 -9.26 26.69 9.22
C LEU A 302 -8.08 25.81 9.63
N PRO A 303 -7.10 26.30 10.39
CA PRO A 303 -6.10 25.47 11.07
C PRO A 303 -6.77 24.34 11.84
N ASN A 304 -6.20 23.15 11.78
CA ASN A 304 -6.81 21.97 12.37
C ASN A 304 -5.83 21.14 13.20
N ASN A 305 -6.33 20.07 13.80
CA ASN A 305 -5.57 19.22 14.69
C ASN A 305 -5.68 17.76 14.32
N ILE A 306 -4.65 16.99 14.67
CA ILE A 306 -4.77 15.55 14.90
C ILE A 306 -5.07 15.33 16.37
N LYS A 307 -6.16 14.64 16.66
CA LYS A 307 -6.61 14.28 18.01
C LYS A 307 -6.33 12.81 18.29
N MET A 308 -6.13 12.50 19.57
CA MET A 308 -6.00 11.12 20.05
C MET A 308 -6.77 10.93 21.34
N SER A 309 -7.44 9.79 21.48
CA SER A 309 -8.06 9.33 22.72
C SER A 309 -7.60 7.90 23.04
N VAL A 310 -7.65 7.52 24.30
CA VAL A 310 -7.11 6.24 24.79
C VAL A 310 -8.17 5.50 25.60
N SER A 311 -8.32 4.21 25.32
CA SER A 311 -9.12 3.27 26.11
C SER A 311 -8.21 2.24 26.77
N ARG A 312 -8.49 1.91 28.04
CA ARG A 312 -7.76 0.87 28.81
C ARG A 312 -8.57 -0.40 29.00
N ASP A 313 -9.76 -0.45 28.43
CA ASP A 313 -10.75 -1.52 28.58
C ASP A 313 -11.29 -2.00 27.21
N PHE A 314 -10.37 -2.06 26.23
CA PHE A 314 -10.66 -2.54 24.87
C PHE A 314 -11.78 -1.74 24.17
N GLY A 315 -11.78 -0.42 24.30
CA GLY A 315 -12.70 0.46 23.59
C GLY A 315 -13.99 0.79 24.34
N SER A 316 -14.22 0.23 25.54
CA SER A 316 -15.48 0.46 26.28
C SER A 316 -15.56 1.87 26.86
N THR A 317 -14.47 2.41 27.40
CA THR A 317 -14.40 3.79 27.91
C THR A 317 -13.17 4.52 27.39
N TRP A 318 -13.24 5.84 27.30
CA TRP A 318 -12.23 6.67 26.62
C TRP A 318 -11.78 7.86 27.45
N SER A 319 -10.51 8.20 27.34
CA SER A 319 -10.00 9.47 27.89
C SER A 319 -10.53 10.66 27.10
N ALA A 320 -10.47 11.85 27.71
CA ALA A 320 -10.66 13.08 26.93
C ALA A 320 -9.62 13.15 25.80
N PRO A 321 -10.00 13.64 24.59
CA PRO A 321 -9.08 13.78 23.48
C PRO A 321 -7.93 14.75 23.78
N ILE A 322 -6.72 14.40 23.37
CA ILE A 322 -5.55 15.27 23.37
C ILE A 322 -5.19 15.66 21.93
N THR A 323 -4.51 16.81 21.78
CA THR A 323 -3.93 17.21 20.48
C THR A 323 -2.57 16.57 20.31
N VAL A 324 -2.40 15.78 19.25
CA VAL A 324 -1.12 15.16 18.85
C VAL A 324 -0.32 16.07 17.92
N ALA A 325 -1.01 16.69 16.97
CA ALA A 325 -0.40 17.64 16.04
C ALA A 325 -1.33 18.83 15.79
N HIS A 326 -0.70 19.97 15.54
CA HIS A 326 -1.36 21.22 15.17
C HIS A 326 -0.44 22.04 14.27
N THR A 327 -1.02 22.87 13.41
CA THR A 327 -0.28 23.87 12.64
C THR A 327 -1.14 25.10 12.39
N ASP A 328 -0.57 26.30 12.62
CA ASP A 328 -1.23 27.57 12.35
C ASP A 328 -1.11 28.02 10.88
N THR A 329 -0.22 27.38 10.11
CA THR A 329 0.14 27.81 8.75
C THR A 329 -0.22 26.81 7.66
N GLY A 330 -0.87 25.69 8.03
CA GLY A 330 -1.22 24.62 7.12
C GLY A 330 -2.40 23.79 7.61
N ARG A 331 -2.50 22.60 7.09
CA ARG A 331 -3.47 21.58 7.50
C ARG A 331 -2.73 20.30 7.86
N VAL A 332 -3.22 19.57 8.88
CA VAL A 332 -2.81 18.21 9.24
C VAL A 332 -3.95 17.26 8.93
N PHE A 333 -3.68 16.14 8.23
CA PHE A 333 -4.75 15.26 7.75
C PHE A 333 -4.27 13.83 7.56
N TRP A 334 -5.20 12.89 7.45
CA TRP A 334 -5.02 11.46 7.26
C TRP A 334 -4.08 10.85 8.31
N PRO A 335 -4.42 10.93 9.60
CA PRO A 335 -3.60 10.32 10.63
C PRO A 335 -3.64 8.80 10.53
N TRP A 336 -2.50 8.18 10.87
CA TRP A 336 -2.43 6.76 11.11
C TRP A 336 -1.63 6.50 12.37
N ILE A 337 -1.85 5.34 13.02
CA ILE A 337 -1.25 5.02 14.30
C ILE A 337 -0.79 3.58 14.37
N VAL A 338 0.34 3.35 15.03
CA VAL A 338 0.81 2.03 15.44
C VAL A 338 1.16 2.04 16.93
N ALA A 339 0.91 0.93 17.62
CA ALA A 339 1.22 0.75 19.02
C ALA A 339 2.19 -0.42 19.24
N GLY A 340 3.00 -0.31 20.28
CA GLY A 340 3.97 -1.33 20.68
C GLY A 340 3.68 -1.89 22.07
N ASP A 341 4.62 -1.71 23.02
CA ASP A 341 4.42 -2.03 24.43
C ASP A 341 3.40 -1.06 25.06
N ALA A 342 2.82 -1.42 26.19
CA ALA A 342 1.78 -0.63 26.87
C ALA A 342 2.15 0.86 26.97
N GLY A 343 1.30 1.72 26.41
CA GLY A 343 1.47 3.17 26.45
C GLY A 343 2.47 3.73 25.43
N LYS A 344 2.96 2.94 24.49
CA LYS A 344 3.93 3.39 23.47
C LYS A 344 3.30 3.36 22.09
N VAL A 345 3.20 4.51 21.45
CA VAL A 345 2.57 4.68 20.14
C VAL A 345 3.36 5.64 19.25
N SER A 346 3.19 5.50 17.94
CA SER A 346 3.63 6.47 16.94
C SER A 346 2.44 6.84 16.08
N VAL A 347 2.20 8.14 15.92
CA VAL A 347 1.16 8.71 15.07
C VAL A 347 1.83 9.41 13.90
N VAL A 348 1.38 9.14 12.68
CA VAL A 348 1.84 9.83 11.47
C VAL A 348 0.68 10.59 10.84
N TRP A 349 0.99 11.67 10.11
CA TRP A 349 0.01 12.47 9.38
C TRP A 349 0.65 13.14 8.17
N TYR A 350 -0.17 13.53 7.22
CA TYR A 350 0.25 14.49 6.20
C TYR A 350 0.05 15.92 6.70
N GLN A 351 0.96 16.80 6.29
CA GLN A 351 0.88 18.23 6.61
C GLN A 351 1.12 19.08 5.38
N SER A 352 0.18 19.98 5.08
CA SER A 352 0.33 21.00 4.06
C SER A 352 1.07 22.22 4.59
N ASN A 353 1.66 23.02 3.69
CA ASN A 353 2.40 24.23 4.04
C ASN A 353 1.53 25.49 4.00
N LYS A 354 0.24 25.38 3.74
CA LYS A 354 -0.73 26.48 3.76
C LYS A 354 -2.12 25.99 4.15
N ILE A 355 -2.91 26.91 4.73
CA ILE A 355 -4.33 26.68 5.00
C ILE A 355 -5.07 26.87 3.66
N ALA A 356 -5.51 25.77 3.07
CA ALA A 356 -6.15 25.76 1.76
C ALA A 356 -7.15 24.59 1.69
N ASP A 357 -8.11 24.69 0.80
CA ASP A 357 -8.85 23.51 0.39
C ASP A 357 -7.91 22.57 -0.37
N LEU A 358 -7.69 21.40 0.21
CA LEU A 358 -6.75 20.42 -0.34
C LEU A 358 -7.22 19.86 -1.68
N ASP A 359 -8.51 19.83 -1.94
CA ASP A 359 -9.08 19.28 -3.17
C ASP A 359 -8.75 20.10 -4.42
N CYS A 360 -8.49 21.39 -4.28
CA CYS A 360 -8.30 22.27 -5.43
C CYS A 360 -7.06 23.14 -5.38
N GLU A 361 -6.44 23.36 -4.22
CA GLU A 361 -5.28 24.20 -4.12
C GLU A 361 -3.99 23.40 -3.99
N ASP A 362 -3.02 23.68 -4.86
CA ASP A 362 -1.69 23.08 -4.77
C ASP A 362 -1.00 23.43 -3.46
N SER A 363 -0.46 22.43 -2.79
CA SER A 363 0.25 22.54 -1.53
C SER A 363 1.47 21.64 -1.50
N ASN A 364 2.52 22.07 -0.78
CA ASN A 364 3.62 21.17 -0.47
C ASN A 364 3.22 20.29 0.71
N ILE A 365 3.09 18.99 0.48
CA ILE A 365 2.72 18.01 1.48
C ILE A 365 3.97 17.31 2.01
N THR A 366 4.10 17.29 3.32
CA THR A 366 5.15 16.61 4.08
C THR A 366 4.54 15.57 5.01
N ILE A 367 5.37 14.69 5.55
CA ILE A 367 4.97 13.72 6.57
C ILE A 367 5.40 14.25 7.94
N GLY A 368 4.50 14.24 8.92
CA GLY A 368 4.79 14.43 10.33
C GLY A 368 4.70 13.11 11.10
N GLU A 369 5.40 13.03 12.23
CA GLU A 369 5.34 11.92 13.17
C GLU A 369 5.40 12.42 14.59
N GLY A 370 4.53 11.86 15.45
CA GLY A 370 4.50 12.05 16.91
C GLY A 370 4.83 10.74 17.61
N HIS A 371 5.98 10.70 18.27
CA HIS A 371 6.46 9.55 19.04
C HIS A 371 6.07 9.72 20.51
N ILE A 372 5.29 8.81 21.05
CA ILE A 372 4.71 8.90 22.39
C ILE A 372 5.06 7.64 23.18
N LEU A 373 5.89 7.76 24.20
CA LEU A 373 6.33 6.62 25.02
C LEU A 373 5.54 6.47 26.33
N ASN A 374 4.61 7.39 26.59
CA ASN A 374 3.82 7.45 27.81
C ASN A 374 2.36 7.84 27.53
N ALA A 375 1.77 7.33 26.47
CA ALA A 375 0.40 7.65 26.02
C ALA A 375 -0.68 7.36 27.08
N LEU A 376 -0.38 6.51 28.05
CA LEU A 376 -1.27 6.25 29.19
C LEU A 376 -1.13 7.27 30.35
N ALA A 377 -0.21 8.22 30.28
CA ALA A 377 -0.10 9.27 31.30
C ALA A 377 -1.26 10.27 31.18
N ALA A 378 -1.57 10.96 32.27
CA ALA A 378 -2.59 12.03 32.28
C ALA A 378 -2.21 13.19 31.32
N SER A 379 -0.91 13.43 31.13
CA SER A 379 -0.37 14.39 30.18
C SER A 379 0.77 13.73 29.41
N PRO A 380 0.49 13.05 28.27
CA PRO A 380 1.52 12.40 27.48
C PRO A 380 2.51 13.41 26.90
N THR A 381 3.76 13.01 26.78
CA THR A 381 4.81 13.76 26.07
C THR A 381 4.86 13.29 24.63
N ILE A 382 4.80 14.22 23.69
CA ILE A 382 4.85 13.95 22.26
C ILE A 382 6.18 14.49 21.72
N ASP A 383 7.04 13.58 21.26
CA ASP A 383 8.27 13.95 20.55
C ASP A 383 7.95 14.02 19.05
N THR A 384 7.92 15.22 18.50
CA THR A 384 7.45 15.47 17.14
C THR A 384 8.60 15.61 16.17
N THR A 385 8.57 14.83 15.08
CA THR A 385 9.45 14.98 13.92
C THR A 385 8.66 15.48 12.71
N GLN A 386 8.97 16.72 12.26
CA GLN A 386 8.30 17.33 11.11
C GLN A 386 9.26 18.29 10.38
N PRO A 387 9.51 18.12 9.07
CA PRO A 387 9.07 17.02 8.21
C PRO A 387 9.93 15.75 8.40
N VAL A 388 9.27 14.62 8.48
CA VAL A 388 9.95 13.31 8.36
C VAL A 388 10.56 13.20 6.96
N GLY A 389 11.80 12.73 6.89
CA GLY A 389 12.51 12.59 5.60
C GLY A 389 12.96 13.91 4.99
N LYS A 390 12.75 15.05 5.68
CA LYS A 390 13.30 16.40 5.38
C LYS A 390 12.90 17.01 4.03
N ARG A 391 11.83 16.54 3.40
CA ARG A 391 11.32 17.10 2.14
C ARG A 391 9.82 16.87 1.95
N ALA A 392 9.20 17.63 1.04
CA ALA A 392 7.86 17.33 0.57
C ALA A 392 7.86 16.04 -0.27
N ILE A 393 6.74 15.31 -0.20
CA ILE A 393 6.47 14.09 -0.98
C ILE A 393 5.41 14.33 -2.05
N HIS A 394 4.73 15.46 -2.01
CA HIS A 394 3.71 15.88 -2.94
C HIS A 394 3.68 17.40 -3.05
N THR A 395 3.32 17.94 -4.21
CA THR A 395 3.38 19.40 -4.49
C THR A 395 2.17 19.91 -5.28
N SER A 396 1.05 19.21 -5.21
CA SER A 396 -0.21 19.53 -5.90
C SER A 396 -1.36 19.55 -4.91
N SER A 397 -2.58 19.64 -5.40
CA SER A 397 -3.80 19.41 -4.61
C SER A 397 -3.91 17.93 -4.20
N VAL A 398 -4.70 17.65 -3.17
CA VAL A 398 -4.98 16.29 -2.69
C VAL A 398 -6.48 16.07 -2.72
N CYS A 399 -6.98 15.48 -3.78
CA CYS A 399 -8.40 15.22 -3.92
C CYS A 399 -8.87 14.06 -3.04
N GLN A 400 -9.89 14.29 -2.25
CA GLN A 400 -10.47 13.34 -1.29
C GLN A 400 -11.82 12.73 -1.74
N GLY A 401 -12.28 13.09 -2.93
CA GLY A 401 -13.58 12.66 -3.49
C GLY A 401 -13.59 11.26 -4.11
N GLY A 402 -12.65 10.38 -3.77
CA GLY A 402 -12.59 9.03 -4.29
C GLY A 402 -12.38 8.99 -5.82
N THR A 403 -13.00 8.04 -6.50
CA THR A 403 -12.86 7.87 -7.96
C THR A 403 -13.39 9.05 -8.77
N THR A 404 -14.26 9.90 -8.21
CA THR A 404 -14.75 11.13 -8.86
C THR A 404 -13.62 12.11 -9.13
N CYS A 405 -12.57 12.14 -8.30
CA CYS A 405 -11.37 12.94 -8.51
C CYS A 405 -10.76 12.74 -9.90
N VAL A 406 -10.68 11.47 -10.35
CA VAL A 406 -10.12 11.14 -11.66
C VAL A 406 -11.01 11.65 -12.79
N ALA A 407 -12.34 11.55 -12.63
CA ALA A 407 -13.31 12.05 -13.59
C ALA A 407 -13.27 13.59 -13.70
N GLU A 408 -13.02 14.26 -12.58
CA GLU A 408 -12.91 15.73 -12.49
C GLU A 408 -11.49 16.23 -12.79
N ASN A 409 -10.56 15.34 -13.12
CA ASN A 409 -9.15 15.65 -13.37
C ASN A 409 -8.47 16.35 -12.18
N LYS A 410 -8.80 15.92 -10.96
CA LYS A 410 -8.16 16.33 -9.70
C LYS A 410 -7.09 15.33 -9.30
N ASP A 411 -6.11 15.78 -8.52
CA ASP A 411 -4.96 14.94 -8.15
C ASP A 411 -5.30 13.93 -7.04
N ARG A 412 -5.42 12.66 -7.40
CA ARG A 412 -5.65 11.54 -6.49
C ARG A 412 -4.44 10.62 -6.32
N ARG A 413 -3.25 11.04 -6.68
CA ARG A 413 -2.07 10.17 -6.68
C ARG A 413 -1.66 9.65 -5.31
N LEU A 414 -2.02 10.32 -4.23
CA LEU A 414 -1.75 9.84 -2.86
C LEU A 414 -2.72 8.75 -2.40
N GLY A 415 -3.86 8.60 -3.06
CA GLY A 415 -4.93 7.69 -2.65
C GLY A 415 -5.75 8.26 -1.49
N ASP A 416 -6.17 7.41 -0.57
CA ASP A 416 -7.04 7.77 0.55
C ASP A 416 -6.34 7.67 1.91
N PHE A 417 -5.18 7.03 2.01
CA PHE A 417 -4.43 6.89 3.26
C PHE A 417 -2.94 6.60 3.02
N PHE A 418 -2.16 6.70 4.08
CA PHE A 418 -0.82 6.15 4.20
C PHE A 418 -0.63 5.60 5.61
N THR A 419 0.38 4.76 5.85
CA THR A 419 0.46 4.03 7.11
C THR A 419 1.83 4.07 7.76
N ASN A 420 1.86 3.77 9.06
CA ASN A 420 3.05 3.35 9.77
C ASN A 420 2.89 1.91 10.28
N GLY A 421 4.00 1.28 10.60
CA GLY A 421 4.09 -0.06 11.16
C GLY A 421 5.33 -0.18 12.03
N LEU A 422 5.62 -1.38 12.52
CA LEU A 422 6.83 -1.65 13.30
C LEU A 422 7.69 -2.70 12.61
N ASP A 423 9.01 -2.54 12.69
CA ASP A 423 9.94 -3.61 12.36
C ASP A 423 10.03 -4.64 13.50
N SER A 424 10.77 -5.71 13.31
CA SER A 424 10.96 -6.77 14.31
C SER A 424 11.62 -6.31 15.62
N ARG A 425 12.21 -5.12 15.64
CA ARG A 425 12.82 -4.47 16.81
C ARG A 425 11.85 -3.52 17.51
N GLY A 426 10.68 -3.28 16.94
CA GLY A 426 9.72 -2.31 17.41
C GLY A 426 10.03 -0.87 16.99
N CYS A 427 10.89 -0.66 16.01
CA CYS A 427 11.18 0.66 15.44
C CYS A 427 10.16 1.00 14.35
N VAL A 428 9.80 2.27 14.25
CA VAL A 428 8.74 2.74 13.37
C VAL A 428 9.17 2.65 11.90
N LEU A 429 8.27 2.10 11.09
CA LEU A 429 8.31 2.09 9.63
C LEU A 429 7.19 2.99 9.12
N ILE A 430 7.46 3.79 8.09
CA ILE A 430 6.45 4.63 7.45
C ILE A 430 6.42 4.30 5.96
N SER A 431 5.23 4.04 5.44
CA SER A 431 4.96 3.80 4.02
C SER A 431 4.08 4.89 3.45
N SER A 432 4.47 5.46 2.31
CA SER A 432 3.77 6.57 1.66
C SER A 432 3.98 6.54 0.15
N GLY A 433 3.17 7.28 -0.58
CA GLY A 433 3.42 7.63 -1.97
C GLY A 433 4.29 8.88 -2.11
N ASP A 434 5.06 8.96 -3.18
CA ASP A 434 5.84 10.15 -3.58
C ASP A 434 5.48 10.55 -5.01
N THR A 435 4.98 11.75 -5.21
CA THR A 435 4.56 12.27 -6.52
C THR A 435 5.55 13.27 -7.12
N THR A 436 6.63 13.58 -6.40
CA THR A 436 7.58 14.64 -6.80
C THR A 436 8.55 14.20 -7.90
N GLN A 437 8.54 12.92 -8.25
CA GLN A 437 9.47 12.35 -9.21
C GLN A 437 9.01 12.55 -10.65
N THR A 438 9.96 12.64 -11.55
CA THR A 438 9.74 12.72 -12.99
C THR A 438 10.17 11.43 -13.69
N ASP A 439 9.44 11.04 -14.71
CA ASP A 439 9.85 9.97 -15.62
C ASP A 439 11.12 10.42 -16.38
N PRO A 440 12.23 9.71 -16.23
CA PRO A 440 13.50 10.09 -16.87
C PRO A 440 13.45 10.02 -18.40
N THR A 441 12.42 9.39 -18.98
CA THR A 441 12.26 9.27 -20.43
C THR A 441 11.53 10.46 -21.03
N THR A 442 10.56 11.01 -20.30
CA THR A 442 9.70 12.10 -20.78
C THR A 442 9.98 13.42 -20.10
N GLY A 443 10.65 13.42 -18.93
CA GLY A 443 10.85 14.59 -18.08
C GLY A 443 9.58 15.10 -17.39
N GLN A 444 8.46 14.40 -17.55
CA GLN A 444 7.16 14.72 -16.93
C GLN A 444 7.02 14.02 -15.58
N GLN A 445 6.26 14.60 -14.65
CA GLN A 445 5.89 13.91 -13.42
C GLN A 445 5.13 12.61 -13.74
N PHE A 446 5.32 11.59 -12.91
CA PHE A 446 4.50 10.37 -13.00
C PHE A 446 3.03 10.69 -12.78
N ALA A 447 2.16 10.04 -13.54
CA ALA A 447 0.72 10.17 -13.38
C ALA A 447 0.17 9.48 -12.11
N TYR A 448 1.02 8.81 -11.37
CA TYR A 448 0.76 8.11 -10.10
C TYR A 448 1.92 8.38 -9.13
N SER A 449 1.71 8.14 -7.84
CA SER A 449 2.78 8.20 -6.84
C SER A 449 3.71 6.99 -6.95
N LEU A 450 4.97 7.16 -6.56
CA LEU A 450 5.91 6.05 -6.40
C LEU A 450 5.97 5.61 -4.93
N PRO A 451 6.08 4.30 -4.62
CA PRO A 451 6.12 3.82 -3.25
C PRO A 451 7.43 4.20 -2.56
N ILE A 452 7.32 4.82 -1.40
CA ILE A 452 8.46 5.16 -0.55
C ILE A 452 8.34 4.49 0.82
N PHE A 453 9.51 4.20 1.39
CA PHE A 453 9.70 3.60 2.69
C PHE A 453 10.64 4.47 3.51
N ILE A 454 10.27 4.72 4.77
CA ILE A 454 11.06 5.50 5.73
C ILE A 454 11.16 4.68 7.01
N GLN A 455 12.32 4.65 7.63
CA GLN A 455 12.60 3.87 8.82
C GLN A 455 13.13 4.76 9.93
N GLN A 456 12.69 4.52 11.17
CA GLN A 456 13.27 5.14 12.36
C GLN A 456 14.74 4.70 12.50
N THR A 457 15.65 5.67 12.67
CA THR A 457 17.10 5.46 12.70
C THR A 457 17.77 5.86 14.01
N SER A 458 17.02 6.47 14.93
CA SER A 458 17.47 6.82 16.28
C SER A 458 16.25 7.00 17.19
N GLY A 459 16.51 7.08 18.49
CA GLY A 459 15.49 7.18 19.52
C GLY A 459 14.93 5.82 19.93
N GLN A 460 14.13 5.82 20.98
CA GLN A 460 13.63 4.61 21.60
C GLN A 460 12.57 3.93 20.74
N SER A 461 12.66 2.60 20.58
CA SER A 461 11.63 1.79 19.92
C SER A 461 10.35 1.69 20.75
N LEU A 462 9.23 1.41 20.09
CA LEU A 462 7.93 1.19 20.76
C LEU A 462 7.86 -0.20 21.43
N VAL A 463 8.75 -1.13 21.09
CA VAL A 463 8.82 -2.48 21.69
C VAL A 463 10.20 -2.72 22.29
N GLY A 464 10.22 -3.17 23.54
CA GLY A 464 11.46 -3.50 24.24
C GLY A 464 12.34 -2.28 24.62
N GLY A 465 12.02 -1.08 24.11
CA GLY A 465 12.72 0.16 24.48
C GLY A 465 14.19 0.25 24.07
N ILE A 466 14.57 -0.44 22.99
CA ILE A 466 15.93 -0.36 22.42
C ILE A 466 16.10 0.95 21.62
N ASP A 467 17.32 1.43 21.50
CA ASP A 467 17.63 2.54 20.58
C ASP A 467 17.64 2.02 19.14
N CYS A 468 16.83 2.61 18.27
CA CYS A 468 16.72 2.22 16.86
C CYS A 468 18.00 2.50 16.05
N ALA A 469 18.96 3.26 16.59
CA ALA A 469 20.29 3.36 16.01
C ALA A 469 21.09 2.04 16.15
N THR A 470 20.74 1.20 17.14
CA THR A 470 21.40 -0.10 17.35
C THR A 470 20.79 -1.16 16.46
N GLY A 471 21.61 -1.97 15.81
CA GLY A 471 21.14 -3.08 14.98
C GLY A 471 20.61 -2.67 13.61
N LEU A 472 20.61 -1.40 13.25
CA LEU A 472 20.51 -1.05 11.84
C LEU A 472 21.65 -1.77 11.12
N PRO A 473 21.38 -2.55 10.07
CA PRO A 473 22.45 -3.03 9.24
C PRO A 473 23.26 -1.79 8.86
N LYS A 474 24.53 -1.74 9.27
CA LYS A 474 25.45 -0.77 8.66
C LYS A 474 25.17 -0.90 7.17
N PRO A 475 24.83 0.18 6.43
CA PRO A 475 24.63 0.08 5.00
C PRO A 475 25.80 -0.75 4.51
N SER A 476 25.52 -2.02 4.22
CA SER A 476 26.59 -2.93 3.91
C SER A 476 27.23 -2.30 2.70
N ARG A 477 28.56 -2.20 2.66
CA ARG A 477 29.24 -1.88 1.40
C ARG A 477 28.73 -2.79 0.26
N SER A 478 28.05 -3.88 0.59
CA SER A 478 27.32 -4.75 -0.32
C SER A 478 25.99 -4.17 -0.83
N SER A 479 25.29 -3.30 -0.10
CA SER A 479 24.11 -2.58 -0.68
C SER A 479 24.54 -1.47 -1.65
N LEU A 480 25.71 -0.88 -1.43
CA LEU A 480 26.40 -0.05 -2.43
C LEU A 480 27.05 -0.90 -3.55
N GLY A 481 27.20 -2.21 -3.35
CA GLY A 481 27.83 -3.16 -4.25
C GLY A 481 26.89 -4.14 -4.93
N GLN A 482 25.58 -4.15 -4.63
CA GLN A 482 24.63 -4.87 -5.45
C GLN A 482 24.53 -4.16 -6.79
N CYS A 483 25.01 -4.83 -7.82
CA CYS A 483 24.89 -4.29 -9.15
C CYS A 483 23.40 -4.10 -9.48
N ARG A 484 23.01 -2.86 -9.73
CA ARG A 484 21.65 -2.55 -10.23
C ARG A 484 21.51 -3.20 -11.59
N ASP A 485 20.57 -4.11 -11.71
CA ASP A 485 20.33 -4.76 -12.99
C ASP A 485 19.68 -3.77 -13.97
N ARG A 486 20.48 -3.29 -14.92
CA ARG A 486 20.05 -2.47 -16.05
C ARG A 486 20.12 -3.25 -17.36
N THR A 487 20.44 -4.54 -17.27
CA THR A 487 20.57 -5.41 -18.44
C THR A 487 19.19 -5.80 -18.90
N LYS A 488 18.87 -5.48 -20.14
CA LYS A 488 17.57 -5.86 -20.70
C LYS A 488 17.55 -7.36 -20.98
N PRO A 489 16.46 -8.06 -20.64
CA PRO A 489 16.29 -9.45 -20.98
C PRO A 489 16.23 -9.65 -22.50
N VAL A 490 16.44 -10.87 -22.94
CA VAL A 490 16.49 -11.25 -24.35
C VAL A 490 15.51 -12.36 -24.63
N THR A 491 14.67 -12.17 -25.65
CA THR A 491 13.72 -13.17 -26.12
C THR A 491 14.00 -13.57 -27.56
N LYS A 492 13.94 -14.87 -27.83
CA LYS A 492 13.95 -15.41 -29.18
C LYS A 492 12.57 -15.99 -29.50
N LEU A 493 11.90 -15.41 -30.46
CA LEU A 493 10.59 -15.83 -30.97
C LEU A 493 10.78 -16.84 -32.09
N VAL A 494 10.09 -17.97 -31.98
CA VAL A 494 10.08 -19.00 -33.05
C VAL A 494 8.96 -18.66 -34.04
N PRO A 495 9.21 -18.65 -35.33
CA PRO A 495 8.17 -18.40 -36.34
C PRO A 495 6.98 -19.34 -36.16
N PRO A 496 5.74 -18.86 -36.26
CA PRO A 496 4.57 -19.72 -36.19
C PRO A 496 4.49 -20.62 -37.41
N GLY A 497 4.18 -21.88 -37.19
CA GLY A 497 3.80 -22.77 -38.29
C GLY A 497 2.43 -22.38 -38.84
N LEU A 498 2.36 -21.98 -40.10
CA LEU A 498 1.12 -21.45 -40.71
C LEU A 498 0.28 -22.58 -41.33
N HIS A 499 -0.99 -22.67 -40.90
CA HIS A 499 -2.08 -23.33 -41.62
C HIS A 499 -3.32 -22.47 -41.62
N ARG A 500 -3.90 -22.24 -42.78
CA ARG A 500 -5.00 -21.31 -43.10
C ARG A 500 -6.33 -21.48 -42.30
N THR A 501 -6.53 -22.62 -41.67
CA THR A 501 -7.83 -23.03 -41.12
C THR A 501 -7.89 -23.01 -39.58
N ARG A 502 -6.91 -22.41 -38.89
CA ARG A 502 -6.84 -22.52 -37.44
C ARG A 502 -7.65 -21.46 -36.72
N LYS A 503 -8.44 -21.91 -35.78
CA LYS A 503 -9.13 -21.04 -34.77
C LYS A 503 -8.14 -20.39 -33.80
N PHE A 504 -6.86 -20.80 -33.81
CA PHE A 504 -5.83 -20.35 -32.91
C PHE A 504 -4.50 -20.10 -33.59
N LEU A 505 -3.82 -19.05 -33.23
CA LEU A 505 -2.42 -18.77 -33.56
C LEU A 505 -1.56 -19.10 -32.33
N SER A 506 -0.62 -20.02 -32.48
CA SER A 506 0.30 -20.39 -31.42
C SER A 506 1.67 -19.77 -31.65
N LEU A 507 2.20 -19.07 -30.68
CA LEU A 507 3.53 -18.50 -30.66
C LEU A 507 4.30 -19.09 -29.49
N LYS A 508 5.60 -19.33 -29.67
CA LYS A 508 6.50 -19.88 -28.65
C LYS A 508 7.90 -19.33 -28.79
N GLY A 509 8.66 -19.41 -27.73
CA GLY A 509 10.03 -18.96 -27.74
C GLY A 509 10.78 -19.27 -26.45
N VAL A 510 11.98 -18.75 -26.38
CA VAL A 510 12.82 -18.80 -25.18
C VAL A 510 13.19 -17.39 -24.77
N ALA A 511 13.31 -17.16 -23.46
CA ALA A 511 13.80 -15.90 -22.95
C ALA A 511 14.84 -16.15 -21.87
N SER A 512 15.77 -15.22 -21.74
CA SER A 512 16.84 -15.24 -20.75
C SER A 512 17.15 -13.82 -20.32
N ASP A 513 17.68 -13.72 -19.12
CA ASP A 513 18.21 -12.48 -18.59
C ASP A 513 19.60 -12.75 -18.00
N ALA A 514 20.55 -11.90 -18.36
CA ALA A 514 21.93 -12.02 -17.91
C ALA A 514 22.12 -11.48 -16.49
N GLY A 515 21.18 -10.66 -16.02
CA GLY A 515 21.34 -9.91 -14.78
C GLY A 515 22.44 -8.87 -14.86
N CYS A 516 22.96 -8.47 -13.72
CA CYS A 516 24.04 -7.51 -13.67
C CYS A 516 25.37 -8.11 -13.22
N LYS A 517 26.48 -7.48 -13.67
CA LYS A 517 27.85 -7.73 -13.18
C LYS A 517 28.31 -6.47 -12.46
N GLY A 518 28.64 -6.59 -11.17
CA GLY A 518 29.30 -5.52 -10.44
C GLY A 518 30.77 -5.37 -10.88
N SER A 519 31.35 -4.20 -10.63
CA SER A 519 32.78 -3.93 -10.89
C SER A 519 33.72 -4.77 -10.01
N ALA A 520 33.24 -5.35 -8.91
CA ALA A 520 33.96 -6.34 -8.11
C ALA A 520 33.56 -7.75 -8.56
N THR A 521 34.50 -8.57 -8.93
CA THR A 521 34.38 -9.90 -9.54
C THR A 521 33.56 -10.94 -8.76
N ARG A 522 32.99 -10.60 -7.61
CA ARG A 522 32.24 -11.51 -6.73
C ARG A 522 30.72 -11.27 -6.67
N LEU A 523 30.20 -10.17 -7.24
CA LEU A 523 28.78 -9.81 -7.14
C LEU A 523 28.09 -9.99 -8.50
N LYS A 524 27.71 -11.23 -8.82
CA LYS A 524 26.85 -11.56 -9.95
C LYS A 524 25.42 -11.75 -9.42
N ARG A 525 24.48 -10.87 -9.77
CA ARG A 525 23.06 -11.17 -9.61
C ARG A 525 22.60 -11.90 -10.87
N ARG A 526 22.12 -13.14 -10.73
CA ARG A 526 21.49 -13.86 -11.85
C ARG A 526 20.21 -13.13 -12.23
N GLY A 527 20.12 -12.77 -13.50
CA GLY A 527 18.90 -12.22 -14.05
C GLY A 527 17.78 -13.25 -14.06
N ARG A 528 16.56 -12.78 -13.88
CA ARG A 528 15.35 -13.60 -13.95
C ARG A 528 14.32 -12.93 -14.84
N VAL A 529 13.93 -13.61 -15.91
CA VAL A 529 12.77 -13.18 -16.71
C VAL A 529 11.51 -13.38 -15.88
N GLU A 530 10.75 -12.34 -15.71
CA GLU A 530 9.50 -12.33 -14.96
C GLU A 530 8.30 -12.61 -15.86
N SER A 531 8.27 -11.98 -17.02
CA SER A 531 7.17 -12.17 -17.98
C SER A 531 7.63 -12.05 -19.43
N VAL A 532 6.83 -12.57 -20.35
CA VAL A 532 6.99 -12.36 -21.79
C VAL A 532 5.68 -11.87 -22.39
N LEU A 533 5.73 -10.69 -22.99
CA LEU A 533 4.60 -10.03 -23.61
C LEU A 533 4.65 -10.21 -25.12
N VAL A 534 3.53 -10.57 -25.74
CA VAL A 534 3.47 -10.91 -27.17
C VAL A 534 2.42 -10.06 -27.86
N SER A 535 2.75 -9.53 -29.03
CA SER A 535 1.83 -8.79 -29.89
C SER A 535 1.80 -9.38 -31.28
N VAL A 536 0.64 -9.38 -31.91
CA VAL A 536 0.44 -9.76 -33.31
C VAL A 536 -0.33 -8.67 -34.03
N ALA A 537 0.13 -8.26 -35.20
CA ALA A 537 -0.56 -7.24 -35.98
C ALA A 537 -0.45 -7.52 -37.48
N LYS A 538 -1.51 -7.17 -38.22
CA LYS A 538 -1.44 -7.01 -39.69
C LYS A 538 -0.74 -5.68 -39.98
N VAL A 539 0.23 -5.73 -40.91
CA VAL A 539 1.05 -4.56 -41.28
C VAL A 539 0.66 -4.09 -42.66
N LYS A 540 0.48 -2.77 -42.82
CA LYS A 540 0.36 -2.14 -44.12
C LYS A 540 1.43 -1.04 -44.22
N PRO A 541 2.34 -1.11 -45.20
CA PRO A 541 3.38 -0.08 -45.39
C PRO A 541 2.74 1.34 -45.38
N ARG A 542 3.41 2.28 -44.75
CA ARG A 542 2.97 3.69 -44.60
C ARG A 542 1.67 3.92 -43.80
N HIS A 543 0.89 2.89 -43.46
CA HIS A 543 -0.37 3.00 -42.72
C HIS A 543 -0.27 2.51 -41.28
N GLY A 544 0.74 1.68 -40.94
CA GLY A 544 0.95 1.17 -39.59
C GLY A 544 0.48 -0.26 -39.36
N CYS A 545 -0.03 -0.53 -38.16
CA CYS A 545 -0.41 -1.83 -37.64
C CYS A 545 -1.87 -1.86 -37.21
N ARG A 546 -2.56 -2.98 -37.49
CA ARG A 546 -3.84 -3.36 -36.89
C ARG A 546 -3.59 -4.56 -35.98
N PHE A 547 -3.71 -4.33 -34.68
CA PHE A 547 -3.37 -5.35 -33.70
C PHE A 547 -4.49 -6.37 -33.52
N LEU A 548 -4.09 -7.62 -33.23
CA LEU A 548 -5.00 -8.67 -32.79
C LEU A 548 -5.48 -8.34 -31.37
N LEU A 549 -6.77 -8.43 -31.15
CA LEU A 549 -7.42 -8.20 -29.84
C LEU A 549 -7.77 -9.53 -29.16
N VAL A 550 -8.11 -9.48 -27.88
CA VAL A 550 -8.57 -10.65 -27.10
C VAL A 550 -9.79 -11.33 -27.75
N SER A 551 -10.66 -10.55 -28.37
CA SER A 551 -11.82 -11.06 -29.13
C SER A 551 -11.46 -11.98 -30.30
N GLY A 552 -10.18 -12.04 -30.69
CA GLY A 552 -9.70 -12.76 -31.88
C GLY A 552 -9.89 -12.02 -33.20
N LYS A 553 -10.34 -10.77 -33.18
CA LYS A 553 -10.47 -9.87 -34.34
C LYS A 553 -9.30 -8.90 -34.37
N LEU A 554 -8.99 -8.37 -35.56
CA LEU A 554 -8.08 -7.23 -35.68
C LEU A 554 -8.79 -5.93 -35.32
N GLU A 555 -8.04 -4.97 -34.78
CA GLU A 555 -8.53 -3.59 -34.62
C GLU A 555 -9.10 -3.05 -35.93
N PRO A 556 -10.15 -2.19 -35.87
CA PRO A 556 -10.79 -1.67 -37.08
C PRO A 556 -9.88 -0.70 -37.84
N LYS A 557 -9.03 0.07 -37.15
CA LYS A 557 -8.15 1.10 -37.73
C LYS A 557 -6.67 0.71 -37.63
N PHE A 558 -5.85 1.30 -38.49
CA PHE A 558 -4.40 1.22 -38.39
C PHE A 558 -3.88 2.23 -37.37
N HIS A 559 -2.93 1.80 -36.55
CA HIS A 559 -2.28 2.55 -35.50
C HIS A 559 -0.75 2.52 -35.62
N ASN A 560 -0.07 3.34 -34.82
CA ASN A 560 1.38 3.29 -34.74
C ASN A 560 1.87 1.93 -34.24
N CYS A 561 2.71 1.25 -35.01
CA CYS A 561 3.26 -0.05 -34.65
C CYS A 561 4.17 -0.06 -33.40
N ALA A 562 4.55 1.12 -32.90
CA ALA A 562 5.33 1.25 -31.68
C ALA A 562 4.47 1.13 -30.39
N LYS A 563 3.14 1.25 -30.51
CA LYS A 563 2.18 1.09 -29.40
C LYS A 563 1.39 -0.21 -29.55
N PRO A 564 1.99 -1.40 -29.30
CA PRO A 564 1.35 -2.68 -29.55
C PRO A 564 0.31 -3.03 -28.49
N PHE A 565 -0.75 -3.71 -28.89
CA PHE A 565 -1.58 -4.49 -27.98
C PHE A 565 -0.82 -5.75 -27.58
N LEU A 566 -0.72 -6.05 -26.29
CA LEU A 566 0.13 -7.08 -25.74
C LEU A 566 -0.67 -8.19 -25.04
N PHE A 567 -0.31 -9.43 -25.28
CA PHE A 567 -0.79 -10.62 -24.59
C PHE A 567 0.31 -11.18 -23.72
N MET A 568 0.00 -11.64 -22.53
CA MET A 568 0.94 -12.34 -21.69
C MET A 568 1.09 -13.79 -22.14
N ALA A 569 2.34 -14.25 -22.27
CA ALA A 569 2.66 -15.64 -22.56
C ALA A 569 2.74 -16.47 -21.27
N LYS A 570 2.41 -17.76 -21.36
CA LYS A 570 2.63 -18.72 -20.28
C LYS A 570 4.10 -19.15 -20.27
N GLY A 571 4.72 -19.15 -19.08
CA GLY A 571 6.13 -19.49 -18.88
C GLY A 571 7.10 -18.35 -19.17
N THR A 572 8.29 -18.42 -18.60
CA THR A 572 9.32 -17.36 -18.65
C THR A 572 10.54 -17.79 -19.46
N LYS A 573 11.28 -18.83 -19.06
CA LYS A 573 12.46 -19.33 -19.80
C LYS A 573 12.08 -19.98 -21.13
N ARG A 574 11.07 -20.82 -21.11
CA ARG A 574 10.39 -21.36 -22.30
C ARG A 574 8.95 -20.90 -22.19
N TRP A 575 8.52 -20.13 -23.14
CA TRP A 575 7.21 -19.50 -23.12
C TRP A 575 6.40 -19.86 -24.35
N HIS A 576 5.08 -19.83 -24.21
CA HIS A 576 4.13 -20.01 -25.30
C HIS A 576 2.87 -19.20 -25.04
N VAL A 577 2.19 -18.84 -26.14
CA VAL A 577 0.87 -18.25 -26.12
C VAL A 577 0.01 -18.83 -27.23
N LYS A 578 -1.27 -19.08 -26.90
CA LYS A 578 -2.27 -19.56 -27.86
C LYS A 578 -3.34 -18.49 -27.98
N LEU A 579 -3.30 -17.74 -29.07
CA LEU A 579 -4.21 -16.62 -29.32
C LEU A 579 -5.40 -17.10 -30.14
N ARG A 580 -6.61 -16.77 -29.70
CA ARG A 580 -7.82 -16.99 -30.50
C ARG A 580 -7.79 -16.09 -31.72
N VAL A 581 -8.16 -16.62 -32.90
CA VAL A 581 -8.27 -15.83 -34.13
C VAL A 581 -9.61 -16.13 -34.80
N ARG A 582 -10.25 -15.10 -35.31
CA ARG A 582 -11.51 -15.21 -36.05
C ARG A 582 -11.31 -14.71 -37.46
N GLY A 583 -10.75 -15.62 -38.32
CA GLY A 583 -10.52 -15.32 -39.72
C GLY A 583 -9.51 -14.17 -39.93
N LEU A 584 -8.22 -14.47 -39.88
CA LEU A 584 -7.22 -13.44 -40.19
C LEU A 584 -7.24 -13.14 -41.69
N PRO A 585 -7.47 -11.87 -42.09
CA PRO A 585 -7.43 -11.49 -43.51
C PRO A 585 -6.06 -11.74 -44.12
N SER A 586 -6.01 -12.15 -45.40
CA SER A 586 -4.75 -12.32 -46.13
C SER A 586 -3.88 -11.06 -46.06
N GLY A 587 -2.58 -11.22 -46.01
CA GLY A 587 -1.61 -10.13 -45.98
C GLY A 587 -0.44 -10.38 -45.05
N ASP A 588 0.39 -9.35 -44.89
CA ASP A 588 1.60 -9.40 -44.09
C ASP A 588 1.32 -9.12 -42.63
N TYR A 589 1.91 -9.95 -41.78
CA TYR A 589 1.77 -9.85 -40.32
C TYR A 589 3.12 -9.72 -39.66
N ARG A 590 3.11 -9.13 -38.47
CA ARG A 590 4.25 -9.01 -37.59
C ARG A 590 3.88 -9.58 -36.24
N ALA A 591 4.71 -10.41 -35.67
CA ALA A 591 4.66 -10.78 -34.25
C ALA A 591 5.88 -10.23 -33.52
N VAL A 592 5.66 -9.74 -32.32
CA VAL A 592 6.68 -9.19 -31.44
C VAL A 592 6.57 -9.88 -30.10
N ALA A 593 7.68 -10.38 -29.55
CA ALA A 593 7.75 -10.82 -28.16
C ALA A 593 8.71 -9.90 -27.40
N ARG A 594 8.39 -9.56 -26.18
CA ARG A 594 9.20 -8.70 -25.30
C ARG A 594 9.27 -9.33 -23.93
N ALA A 595 10.46 -9.69 -23.48
CA ALA A 595 10.67 -10.12 -22.12
C ALA A 595 10.76 -8.90 -21.18
N VAL A 596 10.29 -9.10 -19.97
CA VAL A 596 10.46 -8.20 -18.83
C VAL A 596 11.17 -9.01 -17.74
N ASP A 597 12.20 -8.45 -17.13
CA ASP A 597 12.92 -9.11 -16.03
C ASP A 597 12.38 -8.71 -14.66
N ALA A 598 12.89 -9.34 -13.63
CA ALA A 598 12.52 -9.05 -12.25
C ALA A 598 12.94 -7.64 -11.77
N SER A 599 13.82 -6.96 -12.50
CA SER A 599 14.22 -5.57 -12.30
C SER A 599 13.43 -4.61 -13.19
N GLN A 600 12.37 -5.10 -13.84
CA GLN A 600 11.46 -4.36 -14.74
C GLN A 600 12.14 -3.82 -16.00
N ASN A 601 13.35 -4.28 -16.35
CA ASN A 601 13.93 -3.92 -17.62
C ASN A 601 13.15 -4.58 -18.76
N LYS A 602 12.72 -3.76 -19.73
CA LYS A 602 11.91 -4.21 -20.87
C LYS A 602 12.79 -4.38 -22.13
N GLU A 603 12.65 -5.51 -22.79
CA GLU A 603 13.35 -5.77 -24.03
C GLU A 603 12.88 -4.83 -25.15
N ARG A 604 13.81 -4.33 -25.97
CA ARG A 604 13.46 -3.58 -27.19
C ARG A 604 13.16 -4.52 -28.37
N PRO A 605 12.19 -4.18 -29.24
CA PRO A 605 11.96 -4.92 -30.46
C PRO A 605 13.21 -4.96 -31.34
N THR A 606 13.66 -6.15 -31.69
CA THR A 606 14.85 -6.37 -32.54
C THR A 606 14.48 -7.34 -33.67
N HIS A 607 14.66 -6.90 -34.90
CA HIS A 607 14.35 -7.71 -36.10
C HIS A 607 15.11 -9.04 -36.08
N ARG A 608 14.45 -10.11 -36.52
CA ARG A 608 14.94 -11.51 -36.58
C ARG A 608 15.23 -12.17 -35.23
N ARG A 609 15.07 -11.50 -34.12
CA ARG A 609 15.23 -12.09 -32.78
C ARG A 609 13.88 -12.22 -32.07
N ASN A 610 13.29 -11.10 -31.68
CA ASN A 610 12.00 -11.01 -31.00
C ASN A 610 10.91 -10.33 -31.83
N VAL A 611 11.24 -10.01 -33.10
CA VAL A 611 10.30 -9.51 -34.09
C VAL A 611 10.41 -10.42 -35.33
N ILE A 612 9.32 -11.07 -35.68
CA ILE A 612 9.20 -11.87 -36.88
C ILE A 612 8.10 -11.32 -37.78
N ARG A 613 8.28 -11.52 -39.11
CA ARG A 613 7.26 -11.25 -40.12
C ARG A 613 6.81 -12.57 -40.75
N PHE A 614 5.53 -12.66 -41.06
CA PHE A 614 4.93 -13.82 -41.70
C PHE A 614 3.73 -13.39 -42.54
N ALA A 615 3.42 -14.14 -43.57
CA ALA A 615 2.27 -13.89 -44.42
C ALA A 615 1.13 -14.87 -44.07
N VAL A 616 -0.09 -14.35 -44.06
CA VAL A 616 -1.34 -15.15 -44.07
C VAL A 616 -1.84 -15.10 -45.50
N ARG A 617 -1.87 -16.26 -46.18
CA ARG A 617 -2.30 -16.40 -47.56
C ARG A 617 -3.68 -17.03 -47.63
#